data_6603e7523eaad796ee77a04dcac3b55b
#
_entry.id   6603e7523eaad796ee77a04dcac3b55b
#
_cell.length_a   1.000
_cell.length_b   1.000
_cell.length_c   1.000
_cell.angle_alpha   90.00
_cell.angle_beta   90.00
_cell.angle_gamma   90.00
#
_symmetry.space_group_name_H-M   'P 1'
#
loop_
_entity.id
_entity.type
_entity.pdbx_description
1 polymer ?
#
loop_
_entity_poly.entity_id
_entity_poly.type
_entity_poly.pdbx_seq_one_letter_code
_entity_poly.pdbx_strand_id
1 'polypeptide(L)'
;MTDVPALRRGLAVLRVLAARPGPISAAAIARELDLPRSTTYHLLAELEAAGFVVHLAAERRYGLGIAAFELGSAYLRHDPLERLAAPLLRKLADRVGHTAQLGVLHGNELLYLLKERPSAPETLVTDVGVRLPAHLPASGQVLLAYLPHAHVRALYPRSFVTRTGRGPTSPAELRQALAAVRSRGWAVEDGQVTADFASVAHAVFDHNGRPLASVAVTFRHVCESGCTRTWPDLAQETATTAAALTRQVGGKPPPTTR
;
A
#
# COMPACT_ATOMS: atom_id res chain seq x y z
N MET A 1 9.14 -25.55 -13.20
CA MET A 1 9.59 -24.67 -12.09
C MET A 1 9.84 -25.54 -10.88
N THR A 2 11.07 -25.55 -10.37
CA THR A 2 11.42 -26.35 -9.19
C THR A 2 10.77 -25.72 -7.97
N ASP A 3 9.85 -26.41 -7.32
CA ASP A 3 9.21 -25.97 -6.09
C ASP A 3 10.19 -26.18 -4.92
N VAL A 4 10.39 -25.16 -4.06
CA VAL A 4 11.22 -25.24 -2.86
C VAL A 4 10.34 -24.96 -1.63
N PRO A 5 9.60 -25.98 -1.13
CA PRO A 5 8.59 -25.79 -0.09
C PRO A 5 9.15 -25.19 1.21
N ALA A 6 10.39 -25.56 1.59
CA ALA A 6 11.02 -25.04 2.81
C ALA A 6 11.26 -23.52 2.72
N LEU A 7 11.76 -23.01 1.62
CA LEU A 7 11.96 -21.59 1.39
C LEU A 7 10.62 -20.83 1.43
N ARG A 8 9.61 -21.36 0.73
CA ARG A 8 8.27 -20.73 0.73
C ARG A 8 7.68 -20.61 2.14
N ARG A 9 7.80 -21.69 2.94
CA ARG A 9 7.33 -21.73 4.33
C ARG A 9 8.13 -20.77 5.21
N GLY A 10 9.46 -20.69 5.07
CA GLY A 10 10.31 -19.74 5.79
C GLY A 10 9.92 -18.29 5.50
N LEU A 11 9.70 -17.93 4.23
CA LEU A 11 9.21 -16.61 3.84
C LEU A 11 7.80 -16.32 4.40
N ALA A 12 6.94 -17.33 4.48
CA ALA A 12 5.60 -17.19 5.10
C ALA A 12 5.71 -16.90 6.60
N VAL A 13 6.63 -17.54 7.33
CA VAL A 13 6.91 -17.25 8.75
C VAL A 13 7.31 -15.77 8.93
N LEU A 14 8.24 -15.26 8.11
CA LEU A 14 8.66 -13.86 8.18
C LEU A 14 7.51 -12.89 7.92
N ARG A 15 6.62 -13.20 6.97
CA ARG A 15 5.41 -12.38 6.70
C ARG A 15 4.44 -12.36 7.87
N VAL A 16 4.23 -13.51 8.53
CA VAL A 16 3.38 -13.60 9.74
C VAL A 16 3.95 -12.73 10.85
N LEU A 17 5.26 -12.79 11.09
CA LEU A 17 5.92 -11.96 12.11
C LEU A 17 5.85 -10.47 11.77
N ALA A 18 6.06 -10.10 10.51
CA ALA A 18 6.01 -8.70 10.04
C ALA A 18 4.60 -8.08 10.15
N ALA A 19 3.54 -8.89 10.04
CA ALA A 19 2.16 -8.43 10.13
C ALA A 19 1.66 -8.22 11.58
N ARG A 20 2.48 -8.54 12.59
CA ARG A 20 2.07 -8.46 14.00
C ARG A 20 2.74 -7.27 14.69
N PRO A 21 2.03 -6.60 15.61
CA PRO A 21 2.59 -5.47 16.37
C PRO A 21 3.65 -5.88 17.40
N GLY A 22 3.91 -7.19 17.57
CA GLY A 22 4.87 -7.70 18.54
C GLY A 22 5.12 -9.19 18.41
N PRO A 23 6.05 -9.75 19.22
CA PRO A 23 6.46 -11.14 19.18
C PRO A 23 5.31 -12.12 19.48
N ILE A 24 5.30 -13.26 18.79
CA ILE A 24 4.26 -14.30 18.94
C ILE A 24 4.88 -15.68 19.18
N SER A 25 4.09 -16.63 19.74
CA SER A 25 4.57 -17.97 20.03
C SER A 25 4.69 -18.84 18.76
N ALA A 26 5.60 -19.82 18.77
CA ALA A 26 5.71 -20.81 17.69
C ALA A 26 4.38 -21.54 17.40
N ALA A 27 3.58 -21.80 18.44
CA ALA A 27 2.27 -22.43 18.29
C ALA A 27 1.27 -21.54 17.53
N ALA A 28 1.33 -20.21 17.69
CA ALA A 28 0.51 -19.28 16.93
C ALA A 28 0.92 -19.26 15.45
N ILE A 29 2.22 -19.25 15.18
CA ILE A 29 2.76 -19.33 13.81
C ILE A 29 2.35 -20.63 13.12
N ALA A 30 2.51 -21.78 13.82
CA ALA A 30 2.15 -23.09 13.30
C ALA A 30 0.67 -23.16 12.90
N ARG A 31 -0.22 -22.63 13.76
CA ARG A 31 -1.66 -22.60 13.50
C ARG A 31 -2.03 -21.69 12.33
N GLU A 32 -1.42 -20.52 12.24
CA GLU A 32 -1.73 -19.54 11.19
C GLU A 32 -1.30 -20.03 9.80
N LEU A 33 -0.19 -20.77 9.74
CA LEU A 33 0.36 -21.30 8.48
C LEU A 33 -0.05 -22.75 8.18
N ASP A 34 -0.87 -23.35 9.06
CA ASP A 34 -1.27 -24.77 8.99
C ASP A 34 -0.05 -25.71 8.84
N LEU A 35 0.98 -25.49 9.70
CA LEU A 35 2.21 -26.25 9.70
C LEU A 35 2.32 -27.16 10.93
N PRO A 36 2.91 -28.38 10.80
CA PRO A 36 3.32 -29.18 11.93
C PRO A 36 4.26 -28.41 12.87
N ARG A 37 4.11 -28.58 14.18
CA ARG A 37 4.97 -27.91 15.16
C ARG A 37 6.46 -28.17 14.95
N SER A 38 6.85 -29.41 14.64
CA SER A 38 8.25 -29.75 14.35
C SER A 38 8.80 -28.95 13.18
N THR A 39 8.06 -28.89 12.08
CA THR A 39 8.42 -28.08 10.89
C THR A 39 8.57 -26.61 11.24
N THR A 40 7.65 -26.07 12.04
CA THR A 40 7.70 -24.66 12.46
C THR A 40 8.95 -24.37 13.29
N TYR A 41 9.31 -25.26 14.24
CA TYR A 41 10.53 -25.09 15.03
C TYR A 41 11.80 -25.18 14.19
N HIS A 42 11.87 -26.10 13.20
CA HIS A 42 13.02 -26.17 12.30
C HIS A 42 13.15 -24.89 11.46
N LEU A 43 12.05 -24.37 10.92
CA LEU A 43 12.08 -23.11 10.15
C LEU A 43 12.50 -21.92 11.03
N LEU A 44 12.00 -21.85 12.27
CA LEU A 44 12.38 -20.79 13.21
C LEU A 44 13.85 -20.87 13.59
N ALA A 45 14.40 -22.07 13.82
CA ALA A 45 15.82 -22.25 14.11
C ALA A 45 16.73 -21.80 12.96
N GLU A 46 16.39 -22.15 11.71
CA GLU A 46 17.14 -21.70 10.52
C GLU A 46 17.04 -20.19 10.33
N LEU A 47 15.86 -19.60 10.51
CA LEU A 47 15.66 -18.15 10.42
C LEU A 47 16.36 -17.39 11.55
N GLU A 48 16.44 -17.97 12.75
CA GLU A 48 17.18 -17.43 13.90
C GLU A 48 18.69 -17.50 13.64
N ALA A 49 19.20 -18.64 13.17
CA ALA A 49 20.61 -18.79 12.78
C ALA A 49 21.02 -17.81 11.68
N ALA A 50 20.10 -17.49 10.75
CA ALA A 50 20.31 -16.49 9.71
C ALA A 50 20.04 -15.03 10.19
N GLY A 51 19.67 -14.80 11.45
CA GLY A 51 19.43 -13.48 12.04
C GLY A 51 18.12 -12.81 11.62
N PHE A 52 17.26 -13.48 10.84
CA PHE A 52 15.96 -12.94 10.42
C PHE A 52 14.89 -13.02 11.50
N VAL A 53 15.06 -13.90 12.47
CA VAL A 53 14.17 -14.10 13.61
C VAL A 53 14.97 -13.99 14.90
N VAL A 54 14.36 -13.50 15.96
CA VAL A 54 14.89 -13.50 17.32
C VAL A 54 13.96 -14.29 18.23
N HIS A 55 14.51 -15.17 19.04
CA HIS A 55 13.80 -15.90 20.08
C HIS A 55 13.91 -15.16 21.42
N LEU A 56 12.80 -14.68 21.94
CA LEU A 56 12.69 -14.09 23.28
C LEU A 56 12.42 -15.21 24.29
N ALA A 57 13.50 -15.82 24.79
CA ALA A 57 13.41 -17.04 25.59
C ALA A 57 12.55 -16.88 26.85
N ALA A 58 12.64 -15.73 27.54
CA ALA A 58 11.84 -15.44 28.74
C ALA A 58 10.33 -15.44 28.47
N GLU A 59 9.92 -15.01 27.27
CA GLU A 59 8.51 -14.94 26.87
C GLU A 59 8.06 -16.16 26.04
N ARG A 60 8.98 -17.01 25.62
CA ARG A 60 8.78 -18.10 24.65
C ARG A 60 8.13 -17.61 23.35
N ARG A 61 8.56 -16.45 22.87
CA ARG A 61 8.04 -15.79 21.66
C ARG A 61 9.14 -15.53 20.65
N TYR A 62 8.70 -15.33 19.40
CA TYR A 62 9.56 -15.04 18.26
C TYR A 62 9.18 -13.71 17.65
N GLY A 63 10.17 -12.89 17.30
CA GLY A 63 10.02 -11.62 16.62
C GLY A 63 10.95 -11.54 15.41
N LEU A 64 10.85 -10.45 14.63
CA LEU A 64 11.81 -10.17 13.56
C LEU A 64 13.18 -9.85 14.16
N GLY A 65 14.23 -10.45 13.58
CA GLY A 65 15.62 -10.22 13.94
C GLY A 65 16.26 -9.09 13.12
N ILE A 66 17.50 -8.76 13.47
CA ILE A 66 18.24 -7.63 12.88
C ILE A 66 18.43 -7.75 11.36
N ALA A 67 18.62 -8.96 10.82
CA ALA A 67 18.80 -9.17 9.38
C ALA A 67 17.57 -8.74 8.56
N ALA A 68 16.36 -8.80 9.12
CA ALA A 68 15.16 -8.28 8.48
C ALA A 68 15.22 -6.75 8.35
N PHE A 69 15.71 -6.04 9.37
CA PHE A 69 15.94 -4.59 9.34
C PHE A 69 17.04 -4.23 8.34
N GLU A 70 18.15 -4.96 8.31
CA GLU A 70 19.26 -4.73 7.39
C GLU A 70 18.83 -4.88 5.93
N LEU A 71 18.03 -5.93 5.63
CA LEU A 71 17.48 -6.17 4.30
C LEU A 71 16.54 -5.03 3.87
N GLY A 72 15.63 -4.61 4.74
CA GLY A 72 14.74 -3.47 4.49
C GLY A 72 15.50 -2.16 4.31
N SER A 73 16.54 -1.92 5.12
CA SER A 73 17.41 -0.75 5.00
C SER A 73 18.23 -0.75 3.71
N ALA A 74 18.68 -1.93 3.26
CA ALA A 74 19.37 -2.06 1.97
C ALA A 74 18.43 -1.74 0.81
N TYR A 75 17.19 -2.23 0.84
CA TYR A 75 16.14 -1.89 -0.13
C TYR A 75 15.94 -0.38 -0.22
N LEU A 76 15.72 0.30 0.91
CA LEU A 76 15.50 1.74 0.97
C LEU A 76 16.69 2.57 0.47
N ARG A 77 17.93 2.08 0.63
CA ARG A 77 19.13 2.75 0.08
C ARG A 77 19.20 2.66 -1.45
N HIS A 78 18.64 1.63 -2.05
CA HIS A 78 18.74 1.35 -3.48
C HIS A 78 17.50 1.78 -4.27
N ASP A 79 16.40 2.10 -3.59
CA ASP A 79 15.19 2.57 -4.27
C ASP A 79 15.18 4.10 -4.38
N PRO A 80 15.38 4.65 -5.59
CA PRO A 80 15.37 6.09 -5.81
C PRO A 80 13.98 6.70 -5.61
N LEU A 81 12.90 5.91 -5.69
CA LEU A 81 11.53 6.40 -5.64
C LEU A 81 11.18 6.96 -4.26
N GLU A 82 11.42 6.20 -3.18
CA GLU A 82 11.13 6.65 -1.81
C GLU A 82 11.99 7.86 -1.44
N ARG A 83 13.27 7.84 -1.82
CA ARG A 83 14.18 8.96 -1.53
C ARG A 83 13.76 10.24 -2.24
N LEU A 84 13.27 10.17 -3.47
CA LEU A 84 12.76 11.31 -4.22
C LEU A 84 11.40 11.76 -3.69
N ALA A 85 10.54 10.82 -3.29
CA ALA A 85 9.19 11.10 -2.85
C ALA A 85 9.11 11.69 -1.43
N ALA A 86 9.94 11.24 -0.48
CA ALA A 86 9.85 11.62 0.92
C ALA A 86 9.82 13.16 1.14
N PRO A 87 10.74 13.97 0.58
CA PRO A 87 10.71 15.42 0.77
C PRO A 87 9.48 16.08 0.13
N LEU A 88 8.95 15.51 -0.97
CA LEU A 88 7.75 16.03 -1.63
C LEU A 88 6.49 15.74 -0.82
N LEU A 89 6.39 14.51 -0.27
CA LEU A 89 5.25 14.11 0.55
C LEU A 89 5.22 14.88 1.87
N ARG A 90 6.37 15.11 2.51
CA ARG A 90 6.45 15.93 3.74
C ARG A 90 5.93 17.33 3.50
N LYS A 91 6.39 18.00 2.43
CA LYS A 91 5.89 19.32 2.04
C LYS A 91 4.39 19.30 1.73
N LEU A 92 3.89 18.23 1.10
CA LEU A 92 2.46 18.07 0.86
C LEU A 92 1.69 17.95 2.18
N ALA A 93 2.11 17.04 3.07
CA ALA A 93 1.48 16.83 4.37
C ALA A 93 1.42 18.12 5.22
N ASP A 94 2.53 18.87 5.29
CA ASP A 94 2.60 20.15 6.02
C ASP A 94 1.68 21.21 5.41
N ARG A 95 1.58 21.26 4.07
CA ARG A 95 0.77 22.25 3.36
C ARG A 95 -0.72 22.03 3.53
N VAL A 96 -1.16 20.76 3.41
CA VAL A 96 -2.58 20.42 3.48
C VAL A 96 -3.07 20.11 4.90
N GLY A 97 -2.16 19.91 5.86
CA GLY A 97 -2.51 19.53 7.24
C GLY A 97 -3.04 18.10 7.39
N HIS A 98 -2.80 17.23 6.40
CA HIS A 98 -3.29 15.86 6.36
C HIS A 98 -2.19 14.85 6.02
N THR A 99 -2.44 13.57 6.25
CA THR A 99 -1.46 12.51 5.97
C THR A 99 -1.27 12.32 4.48
N ALA A 100 -0.02 12.45 4.00
CA ALA A 100 0.40 12.16 2.63
C ALA A 100 1.04 10.76 2.53
N GLN A 101 0.75 10.04 1.45
CA GLN A 101 1.18 8.65 1.27
C GLN A 101 1.68 8.40 -0.15
N LEU A 102 2.69 7.51 -0.26
CA LEU A 102 3.14 6.94 -1.53
C LEU A 102 2.71 5.48 -1.58
N GLY A 103 2.04 5.07 -2.65
CA GLY A 103 1.61 3.70 -2.84
C GLY A 103 2.02 3.16 -4.21
N VAL A 104 2.27 1.85 -4.29
CA VAL A 104 2.57 1.12 -5.52
C VAL A 104 1.69 -0.11 -5.66
N LEU A 105 1.42 -0.54 -6.90
CA LEU A 105 0.69 -1.78 -7.16
C LEU A 105 1.61 -2.99 -7.05
N HIS A 106 1.12 -4.02 -6.39
CA HIS A 106 1.72 -5.34 -6.37
C HIS A 106 0.63 -6.40 -6.63
N GLY A 107 0.48 -6.77 -7.88
CA GLY A 107 -0.65 -7.59 -8.31
C GLY A 107 -1.97 -6.82 -8.17
N ASN A 108 -2.92 -7.40 -7.44
CA ASN A 108 -4.21 -6.77 -7.12
C ASN A 108 -4.22 -6.02 -5.78
N GLU A 109 -3.06 -5.83 -5.16
CA GLU A 109 -2.89 -5.12 -3.91
C GLU A 109 -2.17 -3.80 -4.10
N LEU A 110 -2.48 -2.82 -3.29
CA LEU A 110 -1.71 -1.60 -3.07
C LEU A 110 -0.79 -1.81 -1.87
N LEU A 111 0.49 -1.49 -2.03
CA LEU A 111 1.48 -1.43 -0.96
C LEU A 111 1.85 0.02 -0.68
N TYR A 112 1.74 0.47 0.57
CA TYR A 112 2.23 1.78 0.99
C TYR A 112 3.73 1.73 1.29
N LEU A 113 4.52 2.53 0.54
CA LEU A 113 5.97 2.64 0.68
C LEU A 113 6.36 3.77 1.65
N LEU A 114 5.62 4.89 1.62
CA LEU A 114 5.86 6.05 2.48
C LEU A 114 4.57 6.59 3.07
N LYS A 115 4.70 7.18 4.26
CA LYS A 115 3.63 7.89 4.97
C LYS A 115 4.25 9.07 5.73
N GLU A 116 3.89 10.27 5.31
CA GLU A 116 4.28 11.51 5.98
C GLU A 116 3.06 12.10 6.69
N ARG A 117 3.25 12.51 7.93
CA ARG A 117 2.19 13.04 8.79
C ARG A 117 2.42 14.51 9.06
N PRO A 118 1.37 15.34 9.16
CA PRO A 118 1.50 16.71 9.66
C PRO A 118 1.93 16.70 11.14
N SER A 119 2.31 17.86 11.66
CA SER A 119 2.77 18.02 13.05
C SER A 119 1.73 17.61 14.12
N ALA A 120 0.43 17.58 13.77
CA ALA A 120 -0.67 17.09 14.62
C ALA A 120 -1.41 15.96 13.89
N PRO A 121 -0.89 14.71 13.88
CA PRO A 121 -1.41 13.65 13.05
C PRO A 121 -2.68 13.01 13.61
N GLU A 122 -3.64 12.69 12.73
CA GLU A 122 -4.71 11.76 13.03
C GLU A 122 -4.23 10.30 12.93
N THR A 123 -4.81 9.42 13.76
CA THR A 123 -4.47 7.99 13.73
C THR A 123 -5.16 7.32 12.54
N LEU A 124 -4.38 6.86 11.56
CA LEU A 124 -4.84 6.11 10.41
C LEU A 124 -4.49 4.62 10.54
N VAL A 125 -5.37 3.76 10.02
CA VAL A 125 -5.15 2.29 9.96
C VAL A 125 -4.03 1.93 8.97
N THR A 126 -3.79 2.78 7.96
CA THR A 126 -2.73 2.56 6.97
C THR A 126 -1.37 2.99 7.50
N ASP A 127 -0.35 2.13 7.34
CA ASP A 127 1.04 2.44 7.67
C ASP A 127 1.98 1.93 6.58
N VAL A 128 3.27 2.26 6.66
CA VAL A 128 4.30 1.76 5.75
C VAL A 128 4.33 0.23 5.81
N GLY A 129 4.41 -0.42 4.64
CA GLY A 129 4.36 -1.88 4.52
C GLY A 129 2.95 -2.48 4.55
N VAL A 130 1.92 -1.70 4.84
CA VAL A 130 0.52 -2.18 4.81
C VAL A 130 0.09 -2.42 3.37
N ARG A 131 -0.57 -3.57 3.16
CA ARG A 131 -1.19 -3.96 1.89
C ARG A 131 -2.71 -3.88 1.99
N LEU A 132 -3.33 -3.33 0.96
CA LEU A 132 -4.78 -3.25 0.82
C LEU A 132 -5.20 -3.75 -0.57
N PRO A 133 -6.39 -4.37 -0.71
CA PRO A 133 -6.96 -4.62 -2.04
C PRO A 133 -7.02 -3.32 -2.84
N ALA A 134 -6.34 -3.27 -4.01
CA ALA A 134 -6.10 -2.01 -4.72
C ALA A 134 -7.38 -1.34 -5.26
N HIS A 135 -8.49 -2.06 -5.34
CA HIS A 135 -9.77 -1.50 -5.76
C HIS A 135 -10.45 -0.60 -4.69
N LEU A 136 -10.01 -0.63 -3.43
CA LEU A 136 -10.62 0.13 -2.34
C LEU A 136 -10.00 1.53 -2.16
N PRO A 137 -8.66 1.68 -1.90
CA PRO A 137 -8.08 2.99 -1.66
C PRO A 137 -7.98 3.82 -2.94
N ALA A 138 -8.12 5.15 -2.83
CA ALA A 138 -7.93 6.08 -3.94
C ALA A 138 -6.57 5.88 -4.64
N SER A 139 -5.51 5.60 -3.85
CA SER A 139 -4.16 5.26 -4.35
C SER A 139 -4.15 4.07 -5.30
N GLY A 140 -4.89 3.01 -4.99
CA GLY A 140 -4.99 1.85 -5.86
C GLY A 140 -5.85 2.10 -7.08
N GLN A 141 -7.00 2.76 -6.89
CA GLN A 141 -7.93 3.07 -7.98
C GLN A 141 -7.27 3.94 -9.06
N VAL A 142 -6.48 4.96 -8.67
CA VAL A 142 -5.80 5.81 -9.65
C VAL A 142 -4.76 5.03 -10.46
N LEU A 143 -4.03 4.09 -9.85
CA LEU A 143 -3.07 3.26 -10.57
C LEU A 143 -3.78 2.26 -11.50
N LEU A 144 -4.82 1.58 -11.01
CA LEU A 144 -5.63 0.67 -11.81
C LEU A 144 -6.27 1.38 -13.01
N ALA A 145 -6.66 2.65 -12.86
CA ALA A 145 -7.30 3.43 -13.92
C ALA A 145 -6.40 3.60 -15.14
N TYR A 146 -5.09 3.63 -14.97
CA TYR A 146 -4.12 3.78 -16.06
C TYR A 146 -3.51 2.46 -16.55
N LEU A 147 -3.91 1.32 -15.98
CA LEU A 147 -3.55 0.01 -16.53
C LEU A 147 -4.39 -0.33 -17.76
N PRO A 148 -3.86 -1.16 -18.70
CA PRO A 148 -4.65 -1.72 -19.79
C PRO A 148 -5.89 -2.47 -19.27
N HIS A 149 -7.03 -2.32 -19.94
CA HIS A 149 -8.29 -2.99 -19.56
C HIS A 149 -8.16 -4.51 -19.42
N ALA A 150 -7.39 -5.15 -20.30
CA ALA A 150 -7.13 -6.58 -20.22
C ALA A 150 -6.40 -6.96 -18.94
N HIS A 151 -5.45 -6.13 -18.48
CA HIS A 151 -4.71 -6.35 -17.24
C HIS A 151 -5.63 -6.23 -16.01
N VAL A 152 -6.43 -5.16 -15.92
CA VAL A 152 -7.40 -5.00 -14.82
C VAL A 152 -8.38 -6.16 -14.77
N ARG A 153 -8.89 -6.62 -15.92
CA ARG A 153 -9.79 -7.77 -16.00
C ARG A 153 -9.14 -9.07 -15.53
N ALA A 154 -7.87 -9.27 -15.80
CA ALA A 154 -7.11 -10.42 -15.30
C ALA A 154 -6.89 -10.39 -13.78
N LEU A 155 -6.66 -9.20 -13.19
CA LEU A 155 -6.51 -9.02 -11.75
C LEU A 155 -7.84 -9.23 -10.99
N TYR A 156 -8.98 -8.93 -11.63
CA TYR A 156 -10.31 -8.95 -11.00
C TYR A 156 -11.30 -9.78 -11.83
N PRO A 157 -11.11 -11.11 -11.94
CA PRO A 157 -11.96 -11.98 -12.78
C PRO A 157 -13.32 -12.28 -12.16
N ARG A 158 -13.50 -12.07 -10.86
CA ARG A 158 -14.70 -12.40 -10.08
C ARG A 158 -15.09 -11.23 -9.16
N SER A 159 -16.25 -11.34 -8.52
CA SER A 159 -16.67 -10.42 -7.47
C SER A 159 -15.71 -10.44 -6.28
N PHE A 160 -15.60 -9.37 -5.58
CA PHE A 160 -14.67 -9.17 -4.45
C PHE A 160 -15.39 -8.47 -3.30
N VAL A 161 -14.82 -8.61 -2.10
CA VAL A 161 -15.42 -8.15 -0.85
C VAL A 161 -14.96 -6.73 -0.53
N THR A 162 -15.84 -5.93 0.04
CA THR A 162 -15.51 -4.61 0.61
C THR A 162 -15.09 -4.78 2.08
N ARG A 163 -14.40 -3.76 2.62
CA ARG A 163 -14.02 -3.73 4.05
C ARG A 163 -15.11 -3.12 4.94
N THR A 164 -15.80 -2.10 4.44
CA THR A 164 -16.78 -1.29 5.18
C THR A 164 -18.19 -1.41 4.61
N GLY A 165 -18.40 -2.24 3.61
CA GLY A 165 -19.63 -2.31 2.83
C GLY A 165 -19.71 -1.24 1.74
N ARG A 166 -18.68 -0.38 1.59
CA ARG A 166 -18.62 0.67 0.54
C ARG A 166 -17.59 0.28 -0.53
N GLY A 167 -17.77 0.81 -1.73
CA GLY A 167 -16.88 0.60 -2.89
C GLY A 167 -17.37 -0.49 -3.85
N PRO A 168 -16.66 -0.69 -4.96
CA PRO A 168 -17.04 -1.65 -5.97
C PRO A 168 -16.95 -3.09 -5.45
N THR A 169 -17.94 -3.92 -5.78
CA THR A 169 -18.05 -5.34 -5.42
C THR A 169 -17.95 -6.26 -6.62
N SER A 170 -17.99 -5.71 -7.82
CA SER A 170 -17.96 -6.44 -9.07
C SER A 170 -17.00 -5.83 -10.08
N PRO A 171 -16.51 -6.64 -11.05
CA PRO A 171 -15.68 -6.12 -12.15
C PRO A 171 -16.37 -5.04 -12.99
N ALA A 172 -17.71 -5.05 -13.07
CA ALA A 172 -18.47 -4.03 -13.77
C ALA A 172 -18.46 -2.70 -13.04
N GLU A 173 -18.74 -2.70 -11.73
CA GLU A 173 -18.67 -1.51 -10.88
C GLU A 173 -17.27 -0.94 -10.81
N LEU A 174 -16.23 -1.81 -10.67
CA LEU A 174 -14.84 -1.36 -10.70
C LEU A 174 -14.51 -0.66 -12.03
N ARG A 175 -14.90 -1.24 -13.16
CA ARG A 175 -14.67 -0.64 -14.48
C ARG A 175 -15.32 0.75 -14.60
N GLN A 176 -16.54 0.91 -14.09
CA GLN A 176 -17.23 2.21 -14.05
C GLN A 176 -16.50 3.22 -13.17
N ALA A 177 -16.07 2.80 -11.96
CA ALA A 177 -15.30 3.65 -11.05
C ALA A 177 -13.97 4.10 -11.69
N LEU A 178 -13.23 3.18 -12.32
CA LEU A 178 -11.97 3.49 -12.99
C LEU A 178 -12.17 4.38 -14.24
N ALA A 179 -13.29 4.29 -14.93
CA ALA A 179 -13.62 5.20 -16.03
C ALA A 179 -13.86 6.63 -15.51
N ALA A 180 -14.55 6.78 -14.39
CA ALA A 180 -14.73 8.08 -13.73
C ALA A 180 -13.39 8.67 -13.26
N VAL A 181 -12.48 7.85 -12.73
CA VAL A 181 -11.11 8.27 -12.36
C VAL A 181 -10.36 8.79 -13.58
N ARG A 182 -10.38 8.08 -14.71
CA ARG A 182 -9.72 8.52 -15.96
C ARG A 182 -10.29 9.84 -16.47
N SER A 183 -11.60 9.99 -16.46
CA SER A 183 -12.25 11.22 -16.91
C SER A 183 -11.92 12.43 -16.06
N ARG A 184 -11.85 12.25 -14.75
CA ARG A 184 -11.54 13.31 -13.77
C ARG A 184 -10.04 13.57 -13.64
N GLY A 185 -9.17 12.57 -13.92
CA GLY A 185 -7.73 12.64 -13.77
C GLY A 185 -7.21 12.28 -12.39
N TRP A 186 -8.05 12.04 -11.40
CA TRP A 186 -7.72 11.68 -10.02
C TRP A 186 -8.74 10.73 -9.41
N ALA A 187 -8.33 10.00 -8.39
CA ALA A 187 -9.21 9.10 -7.65
C ALA A 187 -9.64 9.72 -6.33
N VAL A 188 -10.83 9.32 -5.89
CA VAL A 188 -11.36 9.62 -4.57
C VAL A 188 -12.01 8.36 -4.01
N GLU A 189 -11.80 8.11 -2.73
CA GLU A 189 -12.57 7.15 -1.95
C GLU A 189 -13.08 7.80 -0.67
N ASP A 190 -14.24 7.35 -0.19
CA ASP A 190 -14.89 7.87 1.01
C ASP A 190 -15.42 6.70 1.84
N GLY A 191 -14.73 6.40 2.94
CA GLY A 191 -15.10 5.34 3.86
C GLY A 191 -14.98 3.92 3.29
N GLN A 192 -14.28 3.69 2.17
CA GLN A 192 -14.11 2.35 1.60
C GLN A 192 -13.03 1.54 2.32
N VAL A 193 -12.00 2.20 2.84
CA VAL A 193 -10.90 1.60 3.60
C VAL A 193 -11.18 1.67 5.09
N THR A 194 -11.52 2.83 5.60
CA THR A 194 -11.82 3.10 7.01
C THR A 194 -13.02 4.04 7.07
N ALA A 195 -14.03 3.71 7.88
CA ALA A 195 -15.17 4.61 8.11
C ALA A 195 -14.65 5.98 8.61
N ASP A 196 -15.36 7.04 8.27
CA ASP A 196 -15.05 8.41 8.64
C ASP A 196 -13.72 8.97 8.08
N PHE A 197 -13.12 8.30 7.09
CA PHE A 197 -11.95 8.78 6.37
C PHE A 197 -12.19 8.78 4.86
N ALA A 198 -11.66 9.80 4.20
CA ALA A 198 -11.63 9.89 2.75
C ALA A 198 -10.20 10.11 2.26
N SER A 199 -9.96 9.79 0.99
CA SER A 199 -8.66 10.00 0.35
C SER A 199 -8.83 10.51 -1.07
N VAL A 200 -7.91 11.38 -1.49
CA VAL A 200 -7.72 11.77 -2.90
C VAL A 200 -6.34 11.34 -3.36
N ALA A 201 -6.21 10.93 -4.63
CA ALA A 201 -4.95 10.42 -5.16
C ALA A 201 -4.73 10.76 -6.63
N HIS A 202 -3.45 10.99 -7.00
CA HIS A 202 -2.95 11.13 -8.36
C HIS A 202 -1.89 10.08 -8.67
N ALA A 203 -1.82 9.66 -9.93
CA ALA A 203 -0.79 8.74 -10.40
C ALA A 203 0.52 9.48 -10.69
N VAL A 204 1.62 8.81 -10.39
CA VAL A 204 2.99 9.12 -10.84
C VAL A 204 3.31 8.17 -11.99
N PHE A 205 3.94 8.66 -13.05
CA PHE A 205 4.18 7.90 -14.26
C PHE A 205 5.66 7.68 -14.53
N ASP A 206 5.99 6.58 -15.18
CA ASP A 206 7.33 6.28 -15.70
C ASP A 206 7.59 6.96 -17.05
N HIS A 207 8.78 6.73 -17.62
CA HIS A 207 9.19 7.26 -18.94
C HIS A 207 8.35 6.73 -20.11
N ASN A 208 7.61 5.63 -19.93
CA ASN A 208 6.69 5.08 -20.93
C ASN A 208 5.24 5.57 -20.74
N GLY A 209 4.97 6.41 -19.75
CA GLY A 209 3.62 6.86 -19.40
C GLY A 209 2.80 5.78 -18.67
N ARG A 210 3.46 4.78 -18.07
CA ARG A 210 2.79 3.75 -17.25
C ARG A 210 2.71 4.21 -15.81
N PRO A 211 1.65 3.83 -15.07
CA PRO A 211 1.53 4.17 -13.65
C PRO A 211 2.62 3.45 -12.85
N LEU A 212 3.49 4.23 -12.21
CA LEU A 212 4.61 3.77 -11.38
C LEU A 212 4.22 3.73 -9.91
N ALA A 213 3.64 4.82 -9.42
CA ALA A 213 3.23 5.00 -8.03
C ALA A 213 2.02 5.95 -7.94
N SER A 214 1.46 6.09 -6.76
CA SER A 214 0.42 7.09 -6.45
C SER A 214 0.86 7.99 -5.30
N VAL A 215 0.55 9.27 -5.40
CA VAL A 215 0.57 10.23 -4.30
C VAL A 215 -0.86 10.40 -3.83
N ALA A 216 -1.10 10.26 -2.54
CA ALA A 216 -2.42 10.41 -1.94
C ALA A 216 -2.38 11.28 -0.69
N VAL A 217 -3.51 11.91 -0.40
CA VAL A 217 -3.79 12.57 0.87
C VAL A 217 -5.00 11.89 1.49
N THR A 218 -4.89 11.50 2.76
CA THR A 218 -5.96 10.89 3.55
C THR A 218 -6.31 11.82 4.71
N PHE A 219 -7.60 12.07 4.90
CA PHE A 219 -8.14 13.00 5.88
C PHE A 219 -9.43 12.46 6.51
N ARG A 220 -9.75 12.95 7.71
CA ARG A 220 -11.01 12.62 8.36
C ARG A 220 -12.17 13.27 7.62
N HIS A 221 -13.20 12.49 7.35
CA HIS A 221 -14.40 12.93 6.65
C HIS A 221 -15.64 12.31 7.29
N VAL A 222 -16.29 13.09 8.12
CA VAL A 222 -17.63 12.77 8.63
C VAL A 222 -18.61 13.56 7.77
N CYS A 223 -19.44 12.87 6.98
CA CYS A 223 -20.27 13.48 5.95
C CYS A 223 -21.37 14.36 6.56
N GLU A 224 -21.21 15.67 6.40
CA GLU A 224 -22.25 16.65 6.47
C GLU A 224 -22.53 17.23 5.08
N SER A 225 -23.70 17.77 4.82
CA SER A 225 -24.04 18.30 3.50
C SER A 225 -23.04 19.39 3.06
N GLY A 226 -22.44 19.22 1.87
CA GLY A 226 -21.49 20.18 1.28
C GLY A 226 -20.01 19.97 1.68
N CYS A 227 -19.68 18.94 2.44
CA CYS A 227 -18.32 18.62 2.91
C CYS A 227 -17.30 18.30 1.82
N THR A 228 -17.74 17.96 0.59
CA THR A 228 -16.86 17.60 -0.53
C THR A 228 -16.21 18.81 -1.23
N ARG A 229 -16.49 20.04 -0.80
CA ARG A 229 -15.96 21.26 -1.43
C ARG A 229 -14.44 21.36 -1.42
N THR A 230 -13.78 20.81 -0.42
CA THR A 230 -12.31 20.85 -0.27
C THR A 230 -11.58 19.77 -1.07
N TRP A 231 -12.30 18.77 -1.62
CA TRP A 231 -11.67 17.67 -2.34
C TRP A 231 -10.94 18.10 -3.62
N PRO A 232 -11.45 19.00 -4.46
CA PRO A 232 -10.74 19.54 -5.60
C PRO A 232 -9.44 20.26 -5.22
N ASP A 233 -9.41 21.00 -4.11
CA ASP A 233 -8.21 21.70 -3.63
C ASP A 233 -7.15 20.70 -3.17
N LEU A 234 -7.54 19.67 -2.41
CA LEU A 234 -6.64 18.57 -2.01
C LEU A 234 -6.17 17.77 -3.23
N ALA A 235 -7.03 17.56 -4.22
CA ALA A 235 -6.66 16.92 -5.47
C ALA A 235 -5.65 17.77 -6.25
N GLN A 236 -5.78 19.08 -6.29
CA GLN A 236 -4.82 19.99 -6.96
C GLN A 236 -3.44 19.94 -6.30
N GLU A 237 -3.37 19.90 -4.96
CA GLU A 237 -2.11 19.77 -4.23
C GLU A 237 -1.44 18.40 -4.45
N THR A 238 -2.23 17.33 -4.44
CA THR A 238 -1.76 15.98 -4.81
C THR A 238 -1.29 15.91 -6.27
N ALA A 239 -1.98 16.56 -7.21
CA ALA A 239 -1.59 16.64 -8.63
C ALA A 239 -0.22 17.30 -8.79
N THR A 240 -0.04 18.44 -8.13
CA THR A 240 1.23 19.20 -8.15
C THR A 240 2.39 18.34 -7.66
N THR A 241 2.19 17.61 -6.57
CA THR A 241 3.20 16.72 -5.98
C THR A 241 3.47 15.50 -6.86
N ALA A 242 2.44 14.85 -7.39
CA ALA A 242 2.58 13.71 -8.30
C ALA A 242 3.29 14.10 -9.60
N ALA A 243 2.99 15.29 -10.17
CA ALA A 243 3.67 15.80 -11.34
C ALA A 243 5.14 16.12 -11.06
N ALA A 244 5.46 16.67 -9.89
CA ALA A 244 6.86 16.90 -9.48
C ALA A 244 7.63 15.59 -9.37
N LEU A 245 7.07 14.57 -8.73
CA LEU A 245 7.70 13.25 -8.61
C LEU A 245 7.84 12.58 -9.99
N THR A 246 6.81 12.65 -10.85
CA THR A 246 6.87 12.14 -12.23
C THR A 246 8.06 12.73 -13.00
N ARG A 247 8.29 14.05 -12.89
CA ARG A 247 9.47 14.68 -13.52
C ARG A 247 10.79 14.20 -12.92
N GLN A 248 10.87 14.06 -11.60
CA GLN A 248 12.10 13.63 -10.91
C GLN A 248 12.51 12.19 -11.26
N VAL A 249 11.55 11.30 -11.52
CA VAL A 249 11.82 9.93 -12.00
C VAL A 249 12.00 9.84 -13.53
N GLY A 250 12.06 10.97 -14.23
CA GLY A 250 12.18 11.01 -15.70
C GLY A 250 10.91 10.52 -16.42
N GLY A 251 9.77 10.56 -15.75
CA GLY A 251 8.49 10.11 -16.28
C GLY A 251 7.73 11.18 -17.06
N LYS A 252 6.67 10.74 -17.70
CA LYS A 252 5.72 11.60 -18.43
C LYS A 252 4.29 11.05 -18.28
N PRO A 253 3.27 11.91 -18.16
CA PRO A 253 1.89 11.43 -18.14
C PRO A 253 1.53 10.79 -19.50
N PRO A 254 0.58 9.84 -19.54
CA PRO A 254 0.08 9.31 -20.79
C PRO A 254 -0.57 10.44 -21.63
N PRO A 255 -0.59 10.31 -22.95
CA PRO A 255 -1.30 11.27 -23.80
C PRO A 255 -2.78 11.29 -23.39
N THR A 256 -3.33 12.49 -23.25
CA THR A 256 -4.74 12.69 -22.91
C THR A 256 -5.56 12.14 -24.08
N THR A 257 -6.19 10.98 -23.91
CA THR A 257 -7.16 10.48 -24.90
C THR A 257 -8.38 11.41 -24.80
N ARG A 258 -8.55 12.24 -25.83
CA ARG A 258 -9.77 13.05 -26.02
C ARG A 258 -10.95 12.16 -26.36
#